data_2ad194f3b62df542d6975e0bbcd7c290
#
_entry.id   2ad194f3b62df542d6975e0bbcd7c290
#
_cell.length_a   1.000
_cell.length_b   1.000
_cell.length_c   1.000
_cell.angle_alpha   90.00
_cell.angle_beta   90.00
_cell.angle_gamma   90.00
#
_symmetry.space_group_name_H-M   'P 1'
#
loop_
_entity.id
_entity.type
_entity.pdbx_description
1 polymer ?
#
loop_
_entity_poly.entity_id
_entity_poly.type
_entity_poly.pdbx_seq_one_letter_code
_entity_poly.pdbx_strand_id
1 'polypeptide(L)'
;MYNCSKILIGSWLLAVGCWLCSCRTDEVVYPTIPTDVTDEVQEGGLYVLCEGNMGSNKARLDYMNLETGTYYANWYGSQNPTQVKELGDVGNDIAIYGNRLYAVINCSHKVEVMDLQARRIGQVDIPNCRYLAFHGDKFYVSAYVGSVADPELVGSVFEVDTATLAITREVKVGHQPDELCVVDDQLIVCNSGGYLIDQYDSTLSVIDLASFMEIKKIPVGLNPTRVRVDEHKHLWICCQGNYKDVQPQVVVHDLNKVLKRILTPCANISIYGNTAYILDNTNKQLKAYATTDYQLSSTTYPLSAFENPYGLLATKEVLYITDAKNYVSSGALHCYGYDGTERWQAITGDIPGHLCRVGAAMETDTITPPEPVEYSPYIQKVYEYLPGMGQFVNVLPAYEEGDDAESMCRKCEDLIADNAGRVVSLGGWGGYITFGFDHAVENQEGLDIQILGNAYLMNGNETYGSSEPGIVLVSRDENKNGIPDDTWYELKGCLYDDAETQHAYSVTYTRAGDTLQNPFHKQPYYPQWLPQEEYTLYGAKLPSQTEKVSRQVVQRILDYGYVDNKPNTDIEGTSFDISWAVDTYGQPVSLPSVDFVRVYTAIDEINDPTGEISTEITGAIDLHINN
;
A
#
# COMPACT_ATOMS: atom_id res chain seq x y z
N MET A 1 -33.72 -45.84 -46.86
CA MET A 1 -33.51 -46.21 -45.46
C MET A 1 -32.08 -46.74 -45.32
N TYR A 2 -31.11 -45.90 -45.10
CA TYR A 2 -29.79 -46.27 -44.60
C TYR A 2 -29.05 -45.02 -44.12
N ASN A 3 -28.52 -45.11 -42.89
CA ASN A 3 -27.50 -44.24 -42.26
C ASN A 3 -27.91 -42.87 -41.69
N CYS A 4 -28.41 -42.92 -40.47
CA CYS A 4 -28.41 -41.78 -39.54
C CYS A 4 -27.95 -42.17 -38.12
N SER A 5 -26.95 -43.09 -37.98
CA SER A 5 -26.51 -43.56 -36.64
C SER A 5 -25.00 -43.58 -36.43
N LYS A 6 -24.22 -42.84 -37.25
CA LYS A 6 -22.77 -42.75 -37.07
C LYS A 6 -22.21 -41.35 -36.80
N ILE A 7 -23.07 -40.33 -36.66
CA ILE A 7 -22.61 -38.93 -36.38
C ILE A 7 -22.73 -38.55 -34.89
N LEU A 8 -23.40 -39.36 -34.05
CA LEU A 8 -23.65 -39.05 -32.64
C LEU A 8 -22.58 -39.59 -31.65
N ILE A 9 -21.62 -40.38 -32.10
CA ILE A 9 -20.55 -40.93 -31.22
C ILE A 9 -19.27 -40.09 -31.29
N GLY A 10 -19.09 -39.29 -32.36
CA GLY A 10 -17.92 -38.40 -32.50
C GLY A 10 -17.96 -37.12 -31.65
N SER A 11 -19.16 -36.65 -31.31
CA SER A 11 -19.37 -35.40 -30.58
C SER A 11 -19.23 -35.54 -29.06
N TRP A 12 -19.32 -36.73 -28.50
CA TRP A 12 -19.15 -36.99 -27.06
C TRP A 12 -17.70 -37.22 -26.65
N LEU A 13 -16.83 -37.62 -27.57
CA LEU A 13 -15.39 -37.78 -27.29
C LEU A 13 -14.61 -36.47 -27.36
N LEU A 14 -15.14 -35.43 -28.05
CA LEU A 14 -14.56 -34.09 -28.05
C LEU A 14 -14.99 -33.23 -26.82
N ALA A 15 -16.13 -33.54 -26.21
CA ALA A 15 -16.61 -32.84 -25.01
C ALA A 15 -15.98 -33.35 -23.70
N VAL A 16 -15.43 -34.57 -23.69
CA VAL A 16 -14.71 -35.13 -22.54
C VAL A 16 -13.23 -34.77 -22.56
N GLY A 17 -12.66 -34.43 -23.72
CA GLY A 17 -11.27 -33.99 -23.87
C GLY A 17 -10.98 -32.57 -23.39
N CYS A 18 -12.00 -31.71 -23.28
CA CYS A 18 -11.83 -30.32 -22.80
C CYS A 18 -12.02 -30.14 -21.29
N TRP A 19 -12.28 -31.21 -20.53
CA TRP A 19 -12.45 -31.14 -19.06
C TRP A 19 -11.24 -31.65 -18.28
N LEU A 20 -10.11 -31.96 -18.94
CA LEU A 20 -8.89 -32.43 -18.29
C LEU A 20 -7.69 -31.51 -18.45
N CYS A 21 -7.88 -30.27 -18.91
CA CYS A 21 -6.84 -29.26 -18.97
C CYS A 21 -7.24 -28.04 -18.14
N SER A 22 -7.28 -28.19 -16.83
CA SER A 22 -7.14 -27.08 -15.90
C SER A 22 -7.06 -27.60 -14.47
N CYS A 23 -5.89 -27.99 -14.10
CA CYS A 23 -5.40 -27.95 -12.72
C CYS A 23 -3.87 -28.01 -12.82
N ARG A 24 -3.24 -26.86 -13.02
CA ARG A 24 -1.87 -26.71 -12.52
C ARG A 24 -2.00 -26.73 -11.01
N THR A 25 -1.46 -27.76 -10.39
CA THR A 25 -1.20 -27.75 -8.96
C THR A 25 -0.02 -26.80 -8.73
N ASP A 26 -0.28 -25.67 -8.12
CA ASP A 26 0.70 -24.59 -7.88
C ASP A 26 1.71 -24.92 -6.77
N GLU A 27 1.85 -26.17 -6.37
CA GLU A 27 2.84 -26.58 -5.39
C GLU A 27 3.86 -27.53 -6.01
N VAL A 28 4.92 -26.97 -6.57
CA VAL A 28 6.11 -27.76 -6.88
C VAL A 28 7.29 -27.11 -6.17
N VAL A 29 7.67 -27.68 -5.04
CA VAL A 29 8.96 -27.45 -4.39
C VAL A 29 10.01 -28.22 -5.21
N TYR A 30 10.90 -27.49 -5.87
CA TYR A 30 12.02 -28.09 -6.59
C TYR A 30 13.29 -27.94 -5.76
N PRO A 31 13.84 -29.00 -5.16
CA PRO A 31 15.22 -28.98 -4.71
C PRO A 31 16.13 -29.02 -5.94
N THR A 32 16.90 -27.98 -6.19
CA THR A 32 17.71 -27.88 -7.42
C THR A 32 19.16 -27.53 -7.17
N ILE A 33 19.67 -27.78 -5.98
CA ILE A 33 21.10 -27.65 -5.75
C ILE A 33 21.73 -29.04 -5.78
N PRO A 34 22.76 -29.28 -6.63
CA PRO A 34 23.63 -30.43 -6.49
C PRO A 34 24.29 -30.40 -5.11
N THR A 35 24.23 -31.51 -4.40
CA THR A 35 24.74 -31.69 -3.03
C THR A 35 26.28 -31.58 -2.88
N ASP A 36 26.99 -31.14 -3.89
CA ASP A 36 28.46 -31.08 -3.91
C ASP A 36 29.07 -29.68 -3.93
N VAL A 37 28.28 -28.62 -3.60
CA VAL A 37 28.85 -27.29 -3.42
C VAL A 37 29.24 -27.11 -1.95
N THR A 38 30.37 -27.63 -1.60
CA THR A 38 31.13 -27.21 -0.42
C THR A 38 31.88 -25.95 -0.80
N ASP A 39 31.24 -24.77 -0.57
CA ASP A 39 31.97 -23.54 -0.30
C ASP A 39 30.94 -22.38 -0.11
N GLU A 40 30.97 -21.82 1.08
CA GLU A 40 30.30 -20.62 1.55
C GLU A 40 28.77 -20.58 1.39
N VAL A 41 28.08 -20.93 2.46
CA VAL A 41 26.63 -20.68 2.64
C VAL A 41 26.39 -19.17 2.46
N GLN A 42 25.71 -18.80 1.37
CA GLN A 42 25.31 -17.41 1.16
C GLN A 42 24.15 -17.09 2.08
N GLU A 43 24.32 -16.12 2.98
CA GLU A 43 23.24 -15.65 3.83
C GLU A 43 22.13 -14.99 3.01
N GLY A 44 20.86 -15.23 3.38
CA GLY A 44 19.68 -14.56 2.82
C GLY A 44 19.07 -15.26 1.61
N GLY A 45 18.44 -14.49 0.74
CA GLY A 45 17.68 -15.00 -0.38
C GLY A 45 17.72 -14.12 -1.63
N LEU A 46 17.12 -14.62 -2.70
CA LEU A 46 17.00 -13.93 -3.98
C LEU A 46 15.54 -13.96 -4.43
N TYR A 47 14.97 -12.78 -4.64
CA TYR A 47 13.69 -12.64 -5.30
C TYR A 47 13.83 -12.65 -6.81
N VAL A 48 12.93 -13.36 -7.47
CA VAL A 48 12.84 -13.46 -8.93
C VAL A 48 11.44 -13.02 -9.35
N LEU A 49 11.33 -11.85 -9.94
CA LEU A 49 10.08 -11.38 -10.51
C LEU A 49 9.94 -11.92 -11.93
N CYS A 50 8.97 -12.79 -12.13
CA CYS A 50 8.58 -13.34 -13.41
C CYS A 50 7.49 -12.44 -14.01
N GLU A 51 7.75 -11.85 -15.17
CA GLU A 51 6.87 -10.86 -15.79
C GLU A 51 5.48 -11.42 -16.12
N GLY A 52 5.42 -12.66 -16.63
CA GLY A 52 4.23 -13.21 -17.24
C GLY A 52 3.93 -12.59 -18.60
N ASN A 53 3.01 -13.17 -19.34
CA ASN A 53 2.60 -12.63 -20.64
C ASN A 53 1.50 -11.59 -20.48
N MET A 54 1.60 -10.48 -21.21
CA MET A 54 0.62 -9.41 -21.21
C MET A 54 -0.81 -9.94 -21.48
N GLY A 55 -1.77 -9.54 -20.67
CA GLY A 55 -3.15 -9.98 -20.70
C GLY A 55 -3.41 -11.34 -20.06
N SER A 56 -2.36 -11.99 -19.49
CA SER A 56 -2.50 -13.30 -18.85
C SER A 56 -2.74 -13.22 -17.34
N ASN A 57 -2.46 -12.07 -16.73
CA ASN A 57 -2.49 -11.85 -15.27
C ASN A 57 -1.65 -12.88 -14.50
N LYS A 58 -0.39 -13.10 -14.95
CA LYS A 58 0.50 -14.14 -14.44
C LYS A 58 1.84 -13.63 -13.92
N ALA A 59 1.95 -12.32 -13.64
CA ALA A 59 3.11 -11.82 -12.93
C ALA A 59 3.26 -12.56 -11.59
N ARG A 60 4.47 -13.05 -11.31
CA ARG A 60 4.71 -13.94 -10.19
C ARG A 60 6.02 -13.59 -9.50
N LEU A 61 6.02 -13.57 -8.19
CA LEU A 61 7.23 -13.41 -7.38
C LEU A 61 7.66 -14.77 -6.83
N ASP A 62 8.82 -15.23 -7.26
CA ASP A 62 9.47 -16.44 -6.76
C ASP A 62 10.59 -16.07 -5.77
N TYR A 63 10.98 -17.01 -4.92
CA TYR A 63 12.02 -16.82 -3.92
C TYR A 63 12.99 -17.99 -3.89
N MET A 64 14.28 -17.69 -3.98
CA MET A 64 15.36 -18.64 -3.75
C MET A 64 15.95 -18.41 -2.37
N ASN A 65 15.81 -19.36 -1.48
CA ASN A 65 16.52 -19.36 -0.20
C ASN A 65 17.96 -19.83 -0.46
N LEU A 66 18.91 -18.93 -0.33
CA LEU A 66 20.33 -19.21 -0.63
C LEU A 66 21.04 -20.00 0.47
N GLU A 67 20.50 -20.01 1.70
CA GLU A 67 21.04 -20.79 2.81
C GLU A 67 20.70 -22.28 2.69
N THR A 68 19.47 -22.58 2.28
CA THR A 68 18.97 -23.95 2.18
C THR A 68 19.05 -24.51 0.75
N GLY A 69 19.24 -23.63 -0.24
CA GLY A 69 19.19 -24.00 -1.64
C GLY A 69 17.77 -24.33 -2.15
N THR A 70 16.74 -23.89 -1.47
CA THR A 70 15.36 -24.20 -1.84
C THR A 70 14.75 -23.07 -2.66
N TYR A 71 14.18 -23.41 -3.82
CA TYR A 71 13.45 -22.48 -4.67
C TYR A 71 11.94 -22.60 -4.46
N TYR A 72 11.30 -21.49 -4.12
CA TYR A 72 9.87 -21.38 -3.87
C TYR A 72 9.19 -20.65 -5.02
N ALA A 73 8.35 -21.35 -5.76
CA ALA A 73 7.52 -20.77 -6.81
C ALA A 73 6.32 -20.03 -6.20
N ASN A 74 5.95 -18.89 -6.77
CA ASN A 74 4.83 -18.05 -6.32
C ASN A 74 4.87 -17.73 -4.81
N TRP A 75 6.02 -17.25 -4.37
CA TRP A 75 6.22 -16.92 -2.96
C TRP A 75 5.25 -15.86 -2.44
N TYR A 76 4.95 -14.84 -3.26
CA TYR A 76 3.94 -13.84 -2.92
C TYR A 76 2.58 -14.48 -2.59
N GLY A 77 2.06 -15.35 -3.44
CA GLY A 77 0.80 -16.01 -3.19
C GLY A 77 0.78 -16.88 -1.93
N SER A 78 1.94 -17.49 -1.56
CA SER A 78 2.06 -18.28 -0.34
C SER A 78 2.12 -17.43 0.93
N GLN A 79 2.68 -16.21 0.83
CA GLN A 79 2.77 -15.28 1.96
C GLN A 79 1.51 -14.42 2.13
N ASN A 80 0.61 -14.39 1.14
CA ASN A 80 -0.61 -13.60 1.13
C ASN A 80 -1.82 -14.49 0.78
N PRO A 81 -2.20 -15.47 1.62
CA PRO A 81 -3.21 -16.48 1.30
C PRO A 81 -4.62 -15.90 1.13
N THR A 82 -4.89 -14.73 1.69
CA THR A 82 -6.18 -14.02 1.58
C THR A 82 -6.26 -13.09 0.37
N GLN A 83 -5.14 -12.81 -0.30
CA GLN A 83 -5.08 -11.98 -1.50
C GLN A 83 -5.24 -12.81 -2.77
N VAL A 84 -5.41 -12.13 -3.90
CA VAL A 84 -5.35 -12.78 -5.22
C VAL A 84 -3.97 -13.41 -5.37
N LYS A 85 -3.90 -14.67 -5.78
CA LYS A 85 -2.65 -15.44 -5.83
C LYS A 85 -1.59 -14.86 -6.76
N GLU A 86 -2.04 -14.23 -7.83
CA GLU A 86 -1.18 -13.59 -8.83
C GLU A 86 -0.90 -12.15 -8.41
N LEU A 87 0.35 -11.74 -8.58
CA LEU A 87 0.79 -10.39 -8.29
C LEU A 87 0.14 -9.34 -9.23
N GLY A 88 -0.33 -9.78 -10.40
CA GLY A 88 -1.00 -8.98 -11.42
C GLY A 88 -0.55 -9.32 -12.84
N ASP A 89 -0.66 -8.35 -13.75
CA ASP A 89 -0.31 -8.50 -15.17
C ASP A 89 0.96 -7.70 -15.52
N VAL A 90 2.00 -8.38 -15.95
CA VAL A 90 3.33 -7.91 -16.32
C VAL A 90 4.12 -7.27 -15.16
N GLY A 91 4.94 -8.08 -14.50
CA GLY A 91 5.94 -7.61 -13.53
C GLY A 91 7.11 -6.92 -14.26
N ASN A 92 7.36 -5.64 -14.01
CA ASN A 92 8.30 -4.84 -14.81
C ASN A 92 9.56 -4.42 -14.07
N ASP A 93 9.53 -4.35 -12.75
CA ASP A 93 10.71 -4.04 -11.94
C ASP A 93 10.53 -4.53 -10.50
N ILE A 94 11.63 -4.77 -9.80
CA ILE A 94 11.64 -5.15 -8.38
C ILE A 94 12.86 -4.58 -7.69
N ALA A 95 12.66 -4.01 -6.51
CA ALA A 95 13.75 -3.47 -5.71
C ALA A 95 13.47 -3.63 -4.22
N ILE A 96 14.54 -3.69 -3.44
CA ILE A 96 14.50 -3.57 -1.97
C ILE A 96 15.03 -2.20 -1.59
N TYR A 97 14.29 -1.50 -0.74
CA TYR A 97 14.73 -0.25 -0.14
C TYR A 97 14.33 -0.21 1.34
N GLY A 98 15.32 0.01 2.21
CA GLY A 98 15.12 -0.14 3.65
C GLY A 98 14.68 -1.56 4.01
N ASN A 99 13.57 -1.66 4.72
CA ASN A 99 12.96 -2.93 5.13
C ASN A 99 11.79 -3.37 4.23
N ARG A 100 11.61 -2.74 3.05
CA ARG A 100 10.50 -3.00 2.14
C ARG A 100 10.96 -3.52 0.78
N LEU A 101 10.11 -4.34 0.19
CA LEU A 101 10.22 -4.87 -1.16
C LEU A 101 9.15 -4.20 -2.03
N TYR A 102 9.56 -3.67 -3.17
CA TYR A 102 8.70 -2.97 -4.12
C TYR A 102 8.68 -3.71 -5.44
N ALA A 103 7.49 -3.95 -6.01
CA ALA A 103 7.34 -4.59 -7.31
C ALA A 103 6.43 -3.75 -8.23
N VAL A 104 6.93 -3.38 -9.39
CA VAL A 104 6.16 -2.67 -10.41
C VAL A 104 5.39 -3.66 -11.25
N ILE A 105 4.06 -3.51 -11.29
CA ILE A 105 3.16 -4.36 -12.06
C ILE A 105 2.50 -3.51 -13.14
N ASN A 106 3.15 -3.48 -14.30
CA ASN A 106 2.89 -2.51 -15.37
C ASN A 106 1.44 -2.50 -15.88
N CYS A 107 0.93 -3.63 -16.36
CA CYS A 107 -0.41 -3.71 -16.94
C CYS A 107 -1.52 -3.78 -15.87
N SER A 108 -1.17 -3.95 -14.60
CA SER A 108 -2.08 -3.75 -13.47
C SER A 108 -2.00 -2.33 -12.90
N HIS A 109 -1.14 -1.47 -13.48
CA HIS A 109 -1.06 -0.05 -13.15
C HIS A 109 -0.73 0.26 -11.69
N LYS A 110 0.09 -0.58 -11.04
CA LYS A 110 0.41 -0.43 -9.63
C LYS A 110 1.87 -0.73 -9.30
N VAL A 111 2.33 -0.16 -8.21
CA VAL A 111 3.52 -0.61 -7.47
C VAL A 111 3.03 -1.34 -6.22
N GLU A 112 3.29 -2.62 -6.12
CA GLU A 112 2.99 -3.43 -4.94
C GLU A 112 4.12 -3.25 -3.92
N VAL A 113 3.78 -2.96 -2.66
CA VAL A 113 4.72 -2.74 -1.57
C VAL A 113 4.55 -3.85 -0.54
N MET A 114 5.64 -4.47 -0.15
CA MET A 114 5.69 -5.66 0.70
C MET A 114 6.80 -5.52 1.74
N ASP A 115 6.73 -6.31 2.80
CA ASP A 115 7.89 -6.50 3.68
C ASP A 115 8.94 -7.44 3.03
N LEU A 116 10.07 -7.65 3.73
CA LEU A 116 11.16 -8.49 3.23
C LEU A 116 10.82 -10.00 3.18
N GLN A 117 9.65 -10.40 3.67
CA GLN A 117 9.08 -11.75 3.54
C GLN A 117 8.05 -11.84 2.42
N ALA A 118 7.88 -10.77 1.63
CA ALA A 118 6.87 -10.62 0.58
C ALA A 118 5.42 -10.59 1.09
N ARG A 119 5.17 -10.23 2.37
CA ARG A 119 3.83 -9.98 2.86
C ARG A 119 3.42 -8.56 2.44
N ARG A 120 2.20 -8.42 1.94
CA ARG A 120 1.69 -7.17 1.41
C ARG A 120 1.57 -6.11 2.51
N ILE A 121 2.10 -4.91 2.26
CA ILE A 121 1.91 -3.71 3.08
C ILE A 121 0.86 -2.81 2.44
N GLY A 122 0.94 -2.61 1.12
CA GLY A 122 0.04 -1.72 0.40
C GLY A 122 0.39 -1.63 -1.08
N GLN A 123 -0.23 -0.71 -1.79
CA GLN A 123 0.06 -0.46 -3.20
C GLN A 123 -0.05 1.04 -3.52
N VAL A 124 0.57 1.44 -4.62
CA VAL A 124 0.43 2.78 -5.21
C VAL A 124 -0.04 2.63 -6.65
N ASP A 125 -1.17 3.20 -7.00
CA ASP A 125 -1.74 3.11 -8.34
C ASP A 125 -1.11 4.18 -9.25
N ILE A 126 -0.39 3.74 -10.28
CA ILE A 126 0.26 4.61 -11.26
C ILE A 126 0.04 4.04 -12.66
N PRO A 127 -0.63 4.77 -13.56
CA PRO A 127 -0.95 4.29 -14.89
C PRO A 127 0.30 3.94 -15.71
N ASN A 128 0.38 2.70 -16.23
CA ASN A 128 1.51 2.21 -17.03
C ASN A 128 2.87 2.46 -16.38
N CYS A 129 2.99 2.20 -15.06
CA CYS A 129 4.25 2.30 -14.31
C CYS A 129 5.32 1.35 -14.86
N ARG A 130 6.61 1.80 -14.81
CA ARG A 130 7.71 1.06 -15.45
C ARG A 130 8.83 0.67 -14.51
N TYR A 131 9.56 1.61 -13.93
CA TYR A 131 10.77 1.35 -13.15
C TYR A 131 10.83 2.21 -11.90
N LEU A 132 11.67 1.79 -10.95
CA LEU A 132 11.84 2.38 -9.63
C LEU A 132 13.24 2.99 -9.45
N ALA A 133 13.31 4.10 -8.73
CA ALA A 133 14.54 4.61 -8.12
C ALA A 133 14.21 5.17 -6.74
N PHE A 134 15.20 5.25 -5.85
CA PHE A 134 15.01 5.65 -4.46
C PHE A 134 16.00 6.75 -4.06
N HIS A 135 15.55 7.68 -3.23
CA HIS A 135 16.40 8.68 -2.59
C HIS A 135 15.75 9.21 -1.31
N GLY A 136 16.44 9.10 -0.17
CA GLY A 136 15.92 9.53 1.13
C GLY A 136 14.63 8.80 1.51
N ASP A 137 13.61 9.57 1.88
CA ASP A 137 12.27 9.08 2.23
C ASP A 137 11.32 8.95 1.02
N LYS A 138 11.83 9.03 -0.20
CA LYS A 138 11.05 8.98 -1.43
C LYS A 138 11.47 7.85 -2.36
N PHE A 139 10.50 7.38 -3.13
CA PHE A 139 10.78 6.59 -4.32
C PHE A 139 10.13 7.24 -5.56
N TYR A 140 10.72 6.95 -6.70
CA TYR A 140 10.36 7.56 -7.97
C TYR A 140 9.96 6.48 -8.95
N VAL A 141 8.85 6.71 -9.67
CA VAL A 141 8.30 5.73 -10.62
C VAL A 141 8.17 6.37 -11.99
N SER A 142 8.86 5.82 -12.99
CA SER A 142 8.62 6.20 -14.39
C SER A 142 7.33 5.56 -14.91
N ALA A 143 6.59 6.29 -15.74
CA ALA A 143 5.31 5.81 -16.25
C ALA A 143 4.99 6.37 -17.63
N TYR A 144 4.37 5.57 -18.48
CA TYR A 144 3.89 6.00 -19.80
C TYR A 144 2.59 6.81 -19.72
N VAL A 145 1.88 6.74 -18.62
CA VAL A 145 0.65 7.43 -18.22
C VAL A 145 -0.58 7.26 -19.13
N GLY A 146 -0.44 6.68 -20.33
CA GLY A 146 -1.56 6.53 -21.25
C GLY A 146 -1.30 5.51 -22.36
N SER A 147 -1.94 5.70 -23.51
CA SER A 147 -1.81 4.79 -24.66
C SER A 147 -0.39 4.82 -25.22
N VAL A 148 0.24 3.66 -25.32
CA VAL A 148 1.57 3.50 -25.94
C VAL A 148 1.58 3.81 -27.45
N ALA A 149 0.42 3.88 -28.09
CA ALA A 149 0.28 4.20 -29.51
C ALA A 149 0.12 5.69 -29.80
N ASP A 150 -0.01 6.54 -28.77
CA ASP A 150 -0.14 7.98 -28.94
C ASP A 150 1.23 8.66 -29.07
N PRO A 151 1.61 9.16 -30.25
CA PRO A 151 2.93 9.76 -30.45
C PRO A 151 3.09 11.15 -29.83
N GLU A 152 2.01 11.81 -29.44
CA GLU A 152 2.03 13.12 -28.79
C GLU A 152 2.10 13.01 -27.26
N LEU A 153 1.87 11.81 -26.71
CA LEU A 153 1.86 11.58 -25.29
C LEU A 153 3.29 11.46 -24.74
N VAL A 154 3.68 12.39 -23.90
CA VAL A 154 4.90 12.28 -23.08
C VAL A 154 4.58 11.56 -21.78
N GLY A 155 5.56 10.83 -21.26
CA GLY A 155 5.40 10.15 -19.97
C GLY A 155 5.71 11.05 -18.78
N SER A 156 5.58 10.50 -17.61
CA SER A 156 5.80 11.19 -16.34
C SER A 156 6.71 10.37 -15.40
N VAL A 157 7.25 11.07 -14.42
CA VAL A 157 7.79 10.43 -13.21
C VAL A 157 6.98 10.91 -12.02
N PHE A 158 6.57 9.96 -11.20
CA PHE A 158 5.86 10.20 -9.94
C PHE A 158 6.83 10.07 -8.78
N GLU A 159 6.78 11.02 -7.86
CA GLU A 159 7.45 10.94 -6.56
C GLU A 159 6.45 10.41 -5.54
N VAL A 160 6.86 9.43 -4.77
CA VAL A 160 6.01 8.78 -3.77
C VAL A 160 6.74 8.76 -2.43
N ASP A 161 6.05 9.06 -1.38
CA ASP A 161 6.55 8.97 -0.02
C ASP A 161 6.64 7.50 0.42
N THR A 162 7.80 7.09 0.97
CA THR A 162 8.02 5.68 1.33
C THR A 162 7.23 5.23 2.55
N ALA A 163 6.86 6.13 3.46
CA ALA A 163 6.12 5.80 4.66
C ALA A 163 4.61 5.71 4.38
N THR A 164 4.06 6.77 3.78
CA THR A 164 2.62 6.93 3.56
C THR A 164 2.11 6.32 2.25
N LEU A 165 3.03 5.98 1.33
CA LEU A 165 2.73 5.53 -0.03
C LEU A 165 1.95 6.55 -0.87
N ALA A 166 1.87 7.80 -0.43
CA ALA A 166 1.18 8.87 -1.14
C ALA A 166 2.04 9.39 -2.30
N ILE A 167 1.42 9.63 -3.47
CA ILE A 167 2.04 10.37 -4.56
C ILE A 167 2.12 11.84 -4.13
N THR A 168 3.32 12.37 -4.03
CA THR A 168 3.56 13.74 -3.57
C THR A 168 3.77 14.74 -4.70
N ARG A 169 4.38 14.32 -5.81
CA ARG A 169 4.66 15.18 -6.96
C ARG A 169 4.68 14.38 -8.27
N GLU A 170 4.43 15.06 -9.38
CA GLU A 170 4.57 14.51 -10.73
C GLU A 170 5.38 15.49 -11.60
N VAL A 171 6.25 14.95 -12.46
CA VAL A 171 6.97 15.73 -13.48
C VAL A 171 6.89 15.03 -14.84
N LYS A 172 6.56 15.78 -15.89
CA LYS A 172 6.58 15.30 -17.27
C LYS A 172 8.01 15.24 -17.81
N VAL A 173 8.29 14.18 -18.59
CA VAL A 173 9.64 13.91 -19.15
C VAL A 173 9.57 13.73 -20.68
N GLY A 174 10.25 12.75 -21.26
CA GLY A 174 10.16 12.43 -22.68
C GLY A 174 9.13 11.34 -23.00
N HIS A 175 9.22 10.78 -24.20
CA HIS A 175 8.30 9.73 -24.63
C HIS A 175 8.67 8.39 -24.01
N GLN A 176 7.65 7.73 -23.44
CA GLN A 176 7.75 6.37 -22.89
C GLN A 176 8.99 6.18 -22.01
N PRO A 177 9.05 6.85 -20.85
CA PRO A 177 10.19 6.79 -19.94
C PRO A 177 10.32 5.38 -19.34
N ASP A 178 11.50 4.81 -19.51
CA ASP A 178 11.87 3.51 -18.97
C ASP A 178 12.73 3.67 -17.69
N GLU A 179 13.86 2.97 -17.61
CA GLU A 179 14.66 2.88 -16.39
C GLU A 179 15.21 4.24 -15.95
N LEU A 180 15.30 4.43 -14.64
CA LEU A 180 15.76 5.66 -14.00
C LEU A 180 16.73 5.35 -12.87
N CYS A 181 17.59 6.32 -12.55
CA CYS A 181 18.54 6.21 -11.43
C CYS A 181 18.78 7.58 -10.81
N VAL A 182 19.31 7.60 -9.59
CA VAL A 182 19.70 8.83 -8.89
C VAL A 182 21.22 8.97 -8.94
N VAL A 183 21.69 10.17 -9.25
CA VAL A 183 23.10 10.59 -9.15
C VAL A 183 23.14 11.91 -8.39
N ASP A 184 23.73 11.90 -7.21
CA ASP A 184 23.66 13.01 -6.26
C ASP A 184 22.18 13.40 -6.00
N ASP A 185 21.82 14.67 -6.12
CA ASP A 185 20.45 15.16 -5.96
C ASP A 185 19.69 15.27 -7.32
N GLN A 186 20.07 14.46 -8.31
CA GLN A 186 19.45 14.45 -9.63
C GLN A 186 18.90 13.08 -9.99
N LEU A 187 17.67 13.05 -10.48
CA LEU A 187 17.04 11.85 -11.03
C LEU A 187 17.21 11.85 -12.55
N ILE A 188 17.76 10.77 -13.06
CA ILE A 188 18.08 10.57 -14.48
C ILE A 188 17.10 9.55 -15.04
N VAL A 189 16.42 9.87 -16.13
CA VAL A 189 15.35 9.05 -16.71
C VAL A 189 15.62 8.78 -18.17
N CYS A 190 15.61 7.51 -18.59
CA CYS A 190 15.68 7.12 -19.99
C CYS A 190 14.36 7.40 -20.69
N ASN A 191 14.35 8.20 -21.76
CA ASN A 191 13.20 8.38 -22.63
C ASN A 191 13.38 7.48 -23.85
N SER A 192 12.68 6.35 -23.89
CA SER A 192 12.92 5.36 -24.94
C SER A 192 12.07 5.59 -26.19
N GLY A 193 10.82 5.99 -26.02
CA GLY A 193 9.83 5.97 -27.10
C GLY A 193 9.64 4.56 -27.67
N GLY A 194 9.88 3.49 -26.85
CA GLY A 194 10.10 2.11 -27.29
C GLY A 194 8.98 1.49 -28.12
N TYR A 195 7.73 1.95 -27.98
CA TYR A 195 6.59 1.51 -28.80
C TYR A 195 6.24 2.48 -29.94
N LEU A 196 6.92 3.63 -30.05
CA LEU A 196 6.74 4.59 -31.14
C LEU A 196 7.64 4.22 -32.32
N ILE A 197 7.28 3.17 -33.05
CA ILE A 197 8.05 2.66 -34.18
C ILE A 197 8.39 3.79 -35.15
N ASP A 198 9.69 3.92 -35.51
CA ASP A 198 10.28 4.97 -36.34
C ASP A 198 10.27 6.39 -35.72
N GLN A 199 9.79 6.55 -34.50
CA GLN A 199 9.77 7.82 -33.74
C GLN A 199 10.36 7.65 -32.33
N TYR A 200 11.32 6.74 -32.16
CA TYR A 200 11.98 6.50 -30.89
C TYR A 200 12.61 7.79 -30.33
N ASP A 201 12.52 7.98 -29.01
CA ASP A 201 13.25 9.05 -28.32
C ASP A 201 14.75 8.69 -28.22
N SER A 202 15.58 9.65 -27.88
CA SER A 202 17.04 9.50 -27.80
C SER A 202 17.67 10.27 -26.66
N THR A 203 16.86 10.62 -25.66
CA THR A 203 17.27 11.53 -24.59
C THR A 203 17.21 10.91 -23.22
N LEU A 204 17.98 11.48 -22.30
CA LEU A 204 17.74 11.36 -20.85
C LEU A 204 17.11 12.66 -20.35
N SER A 205 16.10 12.56 -19.50
CA SER A 205 15.64 13.69 -18.68
C SER A 205 16.45 13.74 -17.38
N VAL A 206 16.89 14.93 -17.00
CA VAL A 206 17.56 15.21 -15.73
C VAL A 206 16.61 16.06 -14.89
N ILE A 207 16.19 15.52 -13.75
CA ILE A 207 15.26 16.16 -12.83
C ILE A 207 16.03 16.53 -11.55
N ASP A 208 15.94 17.78 -11.13
CA ASP A 208 16.43 18.21 -9.82
C ASP A 208 15.45 17.74 -8.74
N LEU A 209 15.92 16.95 -7.76
CA LEU A 209 15.06 16.33 -6.75
C LEU A 209 14.45 17.33 -5.78
N ALA A 210 15.13 18.44 -5.49
CA ALA A 210 14.61 19.46 -4.57
C ALA A 210 13.40 20.19 -5.16
N SER A 211 13.51 20.67 -6.39
CA SER A 211 12.41 21.37 -7.10
C SER A 211 11.43 20.41 -7.78
N PHE A 212 11.83 19.17 -8.02
CA PHE A 212 11.16 18.16 -8.82
C PHE A 212 10.77 18.66 -10.22
N MET A 213 11.70 19.34 -10.87
CA MET A 213 11.55 19.88 -12.22
C MET A 213 12.61 19.32 -13.17
N GLU A 214 12.24 19.06 -14.41
CA GLU A 214 13.21 18.74 -15.45
C GLU A 214 14.08 19.98 -15.73
N ILE A 215 15.37 19.87 -15.44
CA ILE A 215 16.33 20.95 -15.62
C ILE A 215 17.17 20.83 -16.90
N LYS A 216 17.22 19.63 -17.51
CA LYS A 216 18.04 19.36 -18.68
C LYS A 216 17.56 18.11 -19.40
N LYS A 217 17.68 18.09 -20.74
CA LYS A 217 17.66 16.88 -21.58
C LYS A 217 19.03 16.62 -22.18
N ILE A 218 19.48 15.38 -22.10
CA ILE A 218 20.80 14.95 -22.60
C ILE A 218 20.59 13.97 -23.76
N PRO A 219 21.02 14.31 -25.00
CA PRO A 219 20.99 13.35 -26.09
C PRO A 219 22.06 12.28 -25.90
N VAL A 220 21.68 11.01 -25.99
CA VAL A 220 22.60 9.86 -25.77
C VAL A 220 22.68 8.92 -26.97
N GLY A 221 21.63 8.25 -27.30
CA GLY A 221 21.50 7.32 -28.41
C GLY A 221 20.05 6.92 -28.55
N LEU A 222 19.68 6.41 -29.71
CA LEU A 222 18.29 6.10 -30.03
C LEU A 222 17.75 4.97 -29.16
N ASN A 223 16.54 5.15 -28.60
CA ASN A 223 15.82 4.19 -27.78
C ASN A 223 16.61 3.75 -26.52
N PRO A 224 16.95 4.69 -25.59
CA PRO A 224 17.61 4.37 -24.33
C PRO A 224 16.60 3.71 -23.39
N THR A 225 16.85 2.46 -22.98
CA THR A 225 15.91 1.66 -22.18
C THR A 225 16.42 1.36 -20.77
N ARG A 226 17.75 1.31 -20.57
CA ARG A 226 18.36 1.00 -19.28
C ARG A 226 19.44 2.01 -18.92
N VAL A 227 19.56 2.30 -17.63
CA VAL A 227 20.63 3.15 -17.09
C VAL A 227 21.09 2.61 -15.73
N ARG A 228 22.42 2.48 -15.57
CA ARG A 228 23.07 2.14 -14.29
C ARG A 228 24.18 3.14 -14.01
N VAL A 229 24.46 3.34 -12.74
CA VAL A 229 25.51 4.24 -12.26
C VAL A 229 26.65 3.41 -11.71
N ASP A 230 27.90 3.73 -12.09
CA ASP A 230 29.09 3.15 -11.48
C ASP A 230 29.61 3.96 -10.29
N GLU A 231 30.61 3.46 -9.57
CA GLU A 231 31.23 4.11 -8.41
C GLU A 231 31.86 5.49 -8.73
N HIS A 232 32.14 5.75 -10.03
CA HIS A 232 32.66 7.04 -10.51
C HIS A 232 31.54 8.02 -10.91
N LYS A 233 30.27 7.65 -10.64
CA LYS A 233 29.06 8.39 -11.04
C LYS A 233 28.89 8.48 -12.57
N HIS A 234 29.49 7.58 -13.33
CA HIS A 234 29.25 7.49 -14.77
C HIS A 234 27.97 6.69 -15.05
N LEU A 235 27.17 7.20 -15.96
CA LEU A 235 25.96 6.57 -16.44
C LEU A 235 26.30 5.57 -17.54
N TRP A 236 25.90 4.33 -17.40
CA TRP A 236 25.97 3.27 -18.40
C TRP A 236 24.58 3.08 -18.99
N ILE A 237 24.37 3.48 -20.26
CA ILE A 237 23.07 3.59 -20.88
C ILE A 237 22.95 2.62 -22.04
N CYS A 238 21.98 1.69 -21.98
CA CYS A 238 21.67 0.78 -23.07
C CYS A 238 20.71 1.46 -24.05
N CYS A 239 21.18 1.71 -25.29
CA CYS A 239 20.40 2.27 -26.38
C CYS A 239 20.14 1.17 -27.42
N GLN A 240 18.87 0.86 -27.69
CA GLN A 240 18.47 -0.30 -28.53
C GLN A 240 18.58 -0.01 -30.05
N GLY A 241 18.80 1.25 -30.43
CA GLY A 241 18.72 1.65 -31.83
C GLY A 241 17.29 1.61 -32.37
N ASN A 242 17.14 1.37 -33.67
CA ASN A 242 15.82 1.34 -34.32
C ASN A 242 15.45 -0.04 -34.88
N TYR A 243 16.21 -1.07 -34.53
CA TYR A 243 16.05 -2.44 -35.02
C TYR A 243 16.16 -2.57 -36.57
N LYS A 244 16.73 -1.56 -37.23
CA LYS A 244 16.92 -1.51 -38.69
C LYS A 244 18.37 -1.16 -39.03
N ASP A 245 18.69 0.12 -39.17
CA ASP A 245 19.98 0.65 -39.60
C ASP A 245 20.78 1.33 -38.49
N VAL A 246 20.13 1.78 -37.42
CA VAL A 246 20.82 2.29 -36.23
C VAL A 246 21.09 1.14 -35.27
N GLN A 247 22.38 0.80 -35.15
CA GLN A 247 22.81 -0.34 -34.32
C GLN A 247 22.67 -0.04 -32.82
N PRO A 248 22.38 -1.06 -32.00
CA PRO A 248 22.37 -0.94 -30.54
C PRO A 248 23.77 -0.63 -30.00
N GLN A 249 23.82 0.13 -28.91
CA GLN A 249 25.05 0.51 -28.25
C GLN A 249 24.86 0.74 -26.76
N VAL A 250 25.94 0.62 -26.00
CA VAL A 250 26.02 1.16 -24.63
C VAL A 250 26.79 2.47 -24.67
N VAL A 251 26.21 3.51 -24.09
CA VAL A 251 26.82 4.83 -23.98
C VAL A 251 27.22 5.07 -22.53
N VAL A 252 28.49 5.39 -22.29
CA VAL A 252 28.97 5.83 -20.98
C VAL A 252 29.06 7.34 -20.96
N HIS A 253 28.45 7.98 -19.97
CA HIS A 253 28.24 9.43 -19.89
C HIS A 253 28.47 9.98 -18.47
N ASP A 254 29.05 11.16 -18.31
CA ASP A 254 29.31 11.83 -17.02
C ASP A 254 28.36 13.01 -16.74
N LEU A 255 27.17 13.02 -17.34
CA LEU A 255 26.18 14.10 -17.36
C LEU A 255 26.58 15.32 -18.20
N ASN A 256 27.85 15.49 -18.56
CA ASN A 256 28.34 16.62 -19.36
C ASN A 256 28.76 16.18 -20.77
N LYS A 257 29.31 14.99 -20.89
CA LYS A 257 29.83 14.47 -22.17
C LYS A 257 29.77 12.94 -22.24
N VAL A 258 29.79 12.43 -23.45
CA VAL A 258 30.01 11.01 -23.71
C VAL A 258 31.47 10.67 -23.41
N LEU A 259 31.69 9.69 -22.54
CA LEU A 259 33.01 9.15 -22.20
C LEU A 259 33.40 7.99 -23.14
N LYS A 260 32.43 7.11 -23.45
CA LYS A 260 32.62 5.94 -24.27
C LYS A 260 31.36 5.56 -25.03
N ARG A 261 31.52 4.98 -26.21
CA ARG A 261 30.47 4.24 -26.94
C ARG A 261 30.97 2.82 -27.20
N ILE A 262 30.15 1.84 -26.84
CA ILE A 262 30.43 0.42 -27.02
C ILE A 262 29.34 -0.13 -27.94
N LEU A 263 29.71 -0.49 -29.16
CA LEU A 263 28.77 -1.04 -30.15
C LEU A 263 28.51 -2.52 -29.80
N THR A 264 27.43 -2.74 -29.09
CA THR A 264 26.97 -4.08 -28.68
C THR A 264 25.49 -4.04 -28.35
N PRO A 265 24.72 -5.08 -28.68
CA PRO A 265 23.41 -5.28 -28.09
C PRO A 265 23.48 -5.30 -26.56
N CYS A 266 22.45 -4.77 -25.91
CA CYS A 266 22.36 -4.71 -24.46
C CYS A 266 20.92 -4.93 -24.02
N ALA A 267 20.54 -6.14 -23.67
CA ALA A 267 19.24 -6.45 -23.10
C ALA A 267 19.17 -6.03 -21.64
N ASN A 268 20.26 -6.21 -20.91
CA ASN A 268 20.37 -5.85 -19.52
C ASN A 268 21.80 -5.46 -19.15
N ILE A 269 21.95 -4.69 -18.08
CA ILE A 269 23.24 -4.29 -17.52
C ILE A 269 23.18 -4.31 -16.00
N SER A 270 24.22 -4.86 -15.38
CA SER A 270 24.41 -4.83 -13.93
C SER A 270 25.84 -4.42 -13.61
N ILE A 271 26.03 -3.61 -12.59
CA ILE A 271 27.36 -3.13 -12.19
C ILE A 271 27.62 -3.59 -10.76
N TYR A 272 28.80 -4.14 -10.52
CA TYR A 272 29.27 -4.44 -9.18
C TYR A 272 30.76 -4.11 -9.07
N GLY A 273 31.13 -3.32 -8.08
CA GLY A 273 32.48 -2.76 -7.95
C GLY A 273 32.92 -2.07 -9.25
N ASN A 274 34.14 -2.27 -9.64
CA ASN A 274 34.70 -1.65 -10.86
C ASN A 274 34.39 -2.43 -12.15
N THR A 275 33.27 -3.17 -12.22
CA THR A 275 32.93 -3.97 -13.42
C THR A 275 31.46 -3.81 -13.81
N ALA A 276 31.24 -3.42 -15.08
CA ALA A 276 29.94 -3.39 -15.72
C ALA A 276 29.74 -4.65 -16.58
N TYR A 277 28.70 -5.42 -16.27
CA TYR A 277 28.31 -6.64 -16.99
C TYR A 277 27.17 -6.30 -17.95
N ILE A 278 27.38 -6.53 -19.24
CA ILE A 278 26.45 -6.24 -20.33
C ILE A 278 25.94 -7.55 -20.90
N LEU A 279 24.65 -7.78 -20.83
CA LEU A 279 23.99 -8.95 -21.38
C LEU A 279 23.61 -8.72 -22.84
N ASP A 280 24.35 -9.33 -23.75
CA ASP A 280 24.08 -9.36 -25.18
C ASP A 280 23.20 -10.58 -25.51
N ASN A 281 21.90 -10.40 -25.49
CA ASN A 281 20.93 -11.47 -25.75
C ASN A 281 20.92 -11.91 -27.23
N THR A 282 21.28 -11.03 -28.15
CA THR A 282 21.34 -11.32 -29.60
C THR A 282 22.45 -12.35 -29.91
N ASN A 283 23.62 -12.15 -29.30
CA ASN A 283 24.78 -13.03 -29.53
C ASN A 283 24.95 -14.06 -28.40
N LYS A 284 24.04 -14.06 -27.40
CA LYS A 284 24.06 -14.92 -26.21
C LYS A 284 25.42 -14.85 -25.49
N GLN A 285 25.84 -13.65 -25.14
CA GLN A 285 27.10 -13.34 -24.49
C GLN A 285 26.89 -12.45 -23.27
N LEU A 286 27.62 -12.68 -22.22
CA LEU A 286 27.81 -11.72 -21.14
C LEU A 286 29.22 -11.13 -21.30
N LYS A 287 29.28 -9.80 -21.38
CA LYS A 287 30.54 -9.05 -21.58
C LYS A 287 30.81 -8.23 -20.33
N ALA A 288 31.98 -8.37 -19.74
CA ALA A 288 32.41 -7.63 -18.57
C ALA A 288 33.40 -6.51 -18.98
N TYR A 289 33.09 -5.27 -18.61
CA TYR A 289 33.94 -4.10 -18.87
C TYR A 289 34.40 -3.47 -17.57
N ALA A 290 35.67 -3.11 -17.48
CA ALA A 290 36.15 -2.28 -16.37
C ALA A 290 35.51 -0.89 -16.44
N THR A 291 35.02 -0.36 -15.31
CA THR A 291 34.40 0.97 -15.26
C THR A 291 35.44 2.10 -15.31
N THR A 292 36.69 1.80 -14.99
CA THR A 292 37.78 2.78 -14.94
C THR A 292 38.35 3.18 -16.31
N ASP A 293 38.46 2.23 -17.24
CA ASP A 293 39.09 2.43 -18.53
C ASP A 293 38.27 1.86 -19.71
N TYR A 294 37.11 1.26 -19.41
CA TYR A 294 36.18 0.68 -20.38
C TYR A 294 36.74 -0.45 -21.22
N GLN A 295 37.75 -1.19 -20.67
CA GLN A 295 38.33 -2.32 -21.34
C GLN A 295 37.51 -3.60 -21.12
N LEU A 296 37.34 -4.39 -22.18
CA LEU A 296 36.66 -5.69 -22.14
C LEU A 296 37.54 -6.73 -21.42
N SER A 297 36.97 -7.41 -20.45
CA SER A 297 37.58 -8.55 -19.77
C SER A 297 37.72 -9.75 -20.73
N SER A 298 38.71 -10.59 -20.48
CA SER A 298 38.90 -11.88 -21.18
C SER A 298 38.01 -13.00 -20.64
N THR A 299 37.36 -12.81 -19.50
CA THR A 299 36.45 -13.83 -18.92
C THR A 299 35.25 -14.05 -19.83
N THR A 300 34.91 -15.29 -20.06
CA THR A 300 33.78 -15.70 -20.89
C THR A 300 32.77 -16.48 -20.07
N TYR A 301 31.49 -16.28 -20.39
CA TYR A 301 30.38 -16.96 -19.74
C TYR A 301 29.64 -17.82 -20.77
N PRO A 302 29.39 -19.12 -20.51
CA PRO A 302 28.85 -20.05 -21.51
C PRO A 302 27.33 -19.93 -21.65
N LEU A 303 26.83 -18.87 -22.27
CA LEU A 303 25.38 -18.63 -22.47
C LEU A 303 24.83 -19.30 -23.76
N SER A 304 25.62 -20.11 -24.46
CA SER A 304 25.18 -20.73 -25.73
C SER A 304 23.98 -21.69 -25.58
N ALA A 305 23.77 -22.25 -24.39
CA ALA A 305 22.63 -23.12 -24.08
C ALA A 305 21.34 -22.35 -23.74
N PHE A 306 21.44 -21.06 -23.48
CA PHE A 306 20.25 -20.22 -23.23
C PHE A 306 19.46 -20.05 -24.53
N GLU A 307 18.12 -20.01 -24.41
CA GLU A 307 17.28 -19.65 -25.54
C GLU A 307 17.17 -18.13 -25.65
N ASN A 308 16.84 -17.42 -24.56
CA ASN A 308 16.76 -15.98 -24.47
C ASN A 308 17.33 -15.49 -23.14
N PRO A 309 18.65 -15.18 -23.05
CA PRO A 309 19.22 -14.52 -21.87
C PRO A 309 18.52 -13.21 -21.57
N TYR A 310 18.04 -12.98 -20.32
CA TYR A 310 17.08 -11.92 -20.07
C TYR A 310 17.38 -11.07 -18.83
N GLY A 311 17.18 -11.58 -17.62
CA GLY A 311 17.51 -10.89 -16.37
C GLY A 311 18.98 -11.01 -16.01
N LEU A 312 19.52 -10.03 -15.30
CA LEU A 312 20.92 -10.00 -14.87
C LEU A 312 21.06 -9.28 -13.53
N LEU A 313 21.77 -9.91 -12.58
CA LEU A 313 22.15 -9.29 -11.31
C LEU A 313 23.59 -9.70 -10.95
N ALA A 314 24.48 -8.73 -10.82
CA ALA A 314 25.82 -8.89 -10.25
C ALA A 314 25.76 -8.58 -8.75
N THR A 315 26.37 -9.45 -7.94
CA THR A 315 26.48 -9.30 -6.47
C THR A 315 27.96 -9.37 -6.05
N LYS A 316 28.21 -9.31 -4.77
CA LYS A 316 29.59 -9.43 -4.23
C LYS A 316 30.27 -10.76 -4.63
N GLU A 317 29.52 -11.86 -4.64
CA GLU A 317 30.09 -13.20 -4.75
C GLU A 317 29.86 -13.87 -6.12
N VAL A 318 28.74 -13.52 -6.78
CA VAL A 318 28.27 -14.25 -7.95
C VAL A 318 27.46 -13.37 -8.91
N LEU A 319 27.24 -13.90 -10.11
CA LEU A 319 26.32 -13.37 -11.11
C LEU A 319 25.07 -14.27 -11.19
N TYR A 320 23.90 -13.65 -11.21
CA TYR A 320 22.65 -14.31 -11.55
C TYR A 320 22.21 -13.88 -12.94
N ILE A 321 21.91 -14.87 -13.79
CA ILE A 321 21.44 -14.66 -15.17
C ILE A 321 20.20 -15.50 -15.37
N THR A 322 19.16 -14.93 -15.96
CA THR A 322 17.95 -15.68 -16.27
C THR A 322 17.83 -15.99 -17.76
N ASP A 323 17.12 -17.06 -18.07
CA ASP A 323 16.73 -17.46 -19.42
C ASP A 323 15.20 -17.44 -19.53
N ALA A 324 14.67 -16.53 -20.32
CA ALA A 324 13.22 -16.41 -20.57
C ALA A 324 12.68 -17.47 -21.54
N LYS A 325 13.53 -18.38 -22.03
CA LYS A 325 13.16 -19.42 -22.99
C LYS A 325 12.42 -18.83 -24.20
N ASN A 326 11.26 -19.38 -24.50
CA ASN A 326 10.41 -18.94 -25.61
C ASN A 326 9.37 -17.88 -25.19
N TYR A 327 9.51 -17.25 -24.02
CA TYR A 327 8.57 -16.27 -23.40
C TYR A 327 7.18 -16.83 -23.06
N VAL A 328 6.97 -18.14 -23.12
CA VAL A 328 5.69 -18.79 -22.82
C VAL A 328 5.83 -19.93 -21.82
N SER A 329 6.94 -20.65 -21.89
CA SER A 329 7.27 -21.72 -20.96
C SER A 329 8.02 -21.18 -19.74
N SER A 330 8.04 -21.96 -18.67
CA SER A 330 8.85 -21.68 -17.50
C SER A 330 10.29 -21.38 -17.89
N GLY A 331 10.84 -20.32 -17.31
CA GLY A 331 12.21 -19.89 -17.51
C GLY A 331 13.22 -20.64 -16.65
N ALA A 332 14.42 -20.12 -16.58
CA ALA A 332 15.46 -20.63 -15.70
C ALA A 332 16.27 -19.49 -15.07
N LEU A 333 16.74 -19.71 -13.85
CA LEU A 333 17.71 -18.89 -13.13
C LEU A 333 19.03 -19.65 -13.06
N HIS A 334 20.12 -18.99 -13.42
CA HIS A 334 21.47 -19.55 -13.40
C HIS A 334 22.37 -18.71 -12.50
N CYS A 335 23.20 -19.33 -11.70
CA CYS A 335 24.21 -18.71 -10.87
C CYS A 335 25.62 -19.00 -11.42
N TYR A 336 26.41 -17.96 -11.66
CA TYR A 336 27.77 -18.05 -12.15
C TYR A 336 28.76 -17.43 -11.17
N GLY A 337 29.92 -18.09 -11.01
CA GLY A 337 31.10 -17.45 -10.45
C GLY A 337 31.68 -16.39 -11.38
N TYR A 338 32.47 -15.47 -10.85
CA TYR A 338 33.17 -14.44 -11.64
C TYR A 338 34.28 -15.01 -12.54
N ASP A 339 34.63 -16.29 -12.35
CA ASP A 339 35.50 -17.07 -13.22
C ASP A 339 34.78 -17.60 -14.48
N GLY A 340 33.46 -17.38 -14.60
CA GLY A 340 32.64 -17.88 -15.70
C GLY A 340 32.11 -19.30 -15.49
N THR A 341 32.32 -19.90 -14.32
CA THR A 341 31.82 -21.24 -14.00
C THR A 341 30.38 -21.18 -13.53
N GLU A 342 29.50 -21.97 -14.15
CA GLU A 342 28.12 -22.15 -13.66
C GLU A 342 28.12 -22.96 -12.36
N ARG A 343 27.56 -22.45 -11.30
CA ARG A 343 27.51 -23.07 -9.98
C ARG A 343 26.24 -23.89 -9.78
N TRP A 344 25.07 -23.34 -10.15
CA TRP A 344 23.79 -24.01 -10.07
C TRP A 344 22.74 -23.33 -10.95
N GLN A 345 21.60 -23.99 -11.14
CA GLN A 345 20.43 -23.45 -11.85
C GLN A 345 19.14 -23.87 -11.18
N ALA A 346 18.06 -23.10 -11.42
CA ALA A 346 16.70 -23.38 -10.95
C ALA A 346 15.66 -23.05 -12.02
N ILE A 347 14.52 -23.77 -12.01
CA ILE A 347 13.39 -23.47 -12.89
C ILE A 347 12.56 -22.34 -12.26
N THR A 348 12.20 -21.35 -13.06
CA THR A 348 11.43 -20.17 -12.63
C THR A 348 10.03 -20.16 -13.24
N GLY A 349 9.25 -19.12 -12.94
CA GLY A 349 8.06 -18.77 -13.72
C GLY A 349 8.39 -18.32 -15.14
N ASP A 350 7.34 -17.91 -15.84
CA ASP A 350 7.42 -17.46 -17.24
C ASP A 350 8.07 -16.05 -17.27
N ILE A 351 9.08 -15.84 -18.11
CA ILE A 351 9.77 -14.56 -18.32
C ILE A 351 10.38 -14.01 -17.01
N PRO A 352 11.39 -14.67 -16.41
CA PRO A 352 12.08 -14.15 -15.22
C PRO A 352 12.93 -12.94 -15.57
N GLY A 353 12.37 -11.71 -15.40
CA GLY A 353 12.98 -10.47 -15.90
C GLY A 353 13.84 -9.75 -14.88
N HIS A 354 13.44 -9.77 -13.62
CA HIS A 354 14.02 -8.90 -12.61
C HIS A 354 14.39 -9.66 -11.34
N LEU A 355 15.49 -9.23 -10.73
CA LEU A 355 16.12 -9.92 -9.61
C LEU A 355 16.51 -8.92 -8.54
N CYS A 356 16.24 -9.23 -7.28
CA CYS A 356 16.83 -8.49 -6.16
C CYS A 356 17.20 -9.43 -5.01
N ARG A 357 18.29 -9.12 -4.31
CA ARG A 357 18.80 -9.94 -3.21
C ARG A 357 18.36 -9.38 -1.86
N VAL A 358 17.95 -10.26 -0.93
CA VAL A 358 17.59 -9.94 0.44
C VAL A 358 18.55 -10.63 1.41
N GLY A 359 18.88 -9.97 2.55
CA GLY A 359 19.70 -10.54 3.62
C GLY A 359 21.21 -10.43 3.44
N ALA A 360 21.73 -9.99 2.30
CA ALA A 360 23.10 -9.51 2.20
C ALA A 360 23.13 -8.07 2.74
N ALA A 361 24.07 -7.76 3.61
CA ALA A 361 24.30 -6.36 3.99
C ALA A 361 24.51 -5.58 2.68
N MET A 362 23.54 -4.74 2.32
CA MET A 362 23.73 -3.79 1.23
C MET A 362 24.78 -2.80 1.73
N GLU A 363 25.99 -2.86 1.15
CA GLU A 363 26.89 -1.71 1.19
C GLU A 363 26.30 -0.64 0.28
N THR A 364 25.22 -0.04 0.71
CA THR A 364 24.75 1.23 0.20
C THR A 364 25.39 2.32 1.06
N ASP A 365 25.84 3.38 0.42
CA ASP A 365 26.13 4.65 1.09
C ASP A 365 25.09 4.86 2.19
N THR A 366 25.56 5.20 3.37
CA THR A 366 24.83 5.34 4.61
C THR A 366 23.54 6.16 4.47
N ILE A 367 22.52 5.56 3.91
CA ILE A 367 21.15 6.00 4.09
C ILE A 367 20.64 5.17 5.26
N THR A 368 20.54 5.79 6.43
CA THR A 368 19.82 5.21 7.56
C THR A 368 18.42 4.87 7.02
N PRO A 369 17.99 3.59 7.01
CA PRO A 369 16.61 3.28 6.66
C PRO A 369 15.71 4.14 7.55
N PRO A 370 14.60 4.68 7.07
CA PRO A 370 13.63 5.24 7.99
C PRO A 370 13.33 4.14 9.01
N GLU A 371 13.37 4.49 10.28
CA GLU A 371 12.95 3.57 11.36
C GLU A 371 11.60 3.00 10.95
N PRO A 372 11.28 1.72 11.27
CA PRO A 372 9.94 1.21 11.07
C PRO A 372 8.97 2.23 11.66
N VAL A 373 8.00 2.68 10.90
CA VAL A 373 6.96 3.54 11.45
C VAL A 373 6.20 2.65 12.42
N GLU A 374 6.49 2.79 13.71
CA GLU A 374 5.69 2.19 14.76
C GLU A 374 4.41 3.03 14.83
N TYR A 375 3.34 2.51 14.28
CA TYR A 375 2.04 3.14 14.41
C TYR A 375 1.55 3.03 15.85
N SER A 376 0.96 4.10 16.35
CA SER A 376 0.30 4.09 17.65
C SER A 376 -1.03 3.34 17.54
N PRO A 377 -1.34 2.37 18.41
CA PRO A 377 -2.66 1.76 18.41
C PRO A 377 -3.76 2.71 18.92
N TYR A 378 -3.42 3.90 19.38
CA TYR A 378 -4.33 4.84 20.02
C TYR A 378 -4.68 6.01 19.11
N ILE A 379 -5.79 6.70 19.41
CA ILE A 379 -6.16 7.97 18.78
C ILE A 379 -4.96 8.92 18.76
N GLN A 380 -4.71 9.55 17.61
CA GLN A 380 -3.63 10.53 17.45
C GLN A 380 -4.17 11.93 17.14
N LYS A 381 -5.40 12.02 16.62
CA LYS A 381 -5.96 13.32 16.24
C LYS A 381 -7.46 13.39 16.44
N VAL A 382 -7.93 14.56 16.89
CA VAL A 382 -9.35 14.94 16.90
C VAL A 382 -9.57 16.01 15.83
N TYR A 383 -10.45 15.70 14.88
CA TYR A 383 -10.74 16.57 13.72
C TYR A 383 -11.92 17.50 13.99
N GLU A 384 -12.95 17.00 14.68
CA GLU A 384 -14.18 17.73 14.93
C GLU A 384 -14.72 17.39 16.31
N TYR A 385 -15.26 18.38 16.99
CA TYR A 385 -16.00 18.22 18.22
C TYR A 385 -17.17 19.21 18.25
N LEU A 386 -18.39 18.68 18.17
CA LEU A 386 -19.61 19.45 18.25
C LEU A 386 -20.61 18.72 19.14
N PRO A 387 -20.59 18.97 20.47
CA PRO A 387 -21.51 18.31 21.38
C PRO A 387 -22.94 18.82 21.24
N GLY A 388 -23.90 17.95 21.56
CA GLY A 388 -25.26 18.38 21.84
C GLY A 388 -25.31 19.24 23.13
N MET A 389 -26.36 20.04 23.30
CA MET A 389 -26.51 20.83 24.51
C MET A 389 -26.65 19.92 25.75
N GLY A 390 -25.81 20.13 26.79
CA GLY A 390 -25.77 19.21 27.92
C GLY A 390 -25.00 19.73 29.14
N GLN A 391 -25.16 19.02 30.26
CA GLN A 391 -24.64 19.44 31.57
C GLN A 391 -23.08 19.39 31.67
N PHE A 392 -22.41 18.59 30.88
CA PHE A 392 -20.95 18.44 30.92
C PHE A 392 -20.23 19.09 29.73
N VAL A 393 -20.96 19.67 28.80
CA VAL A 393 -20.45 20.20 27.52
C VAL A 393 -19.34 21.25 27.68
N ASN A 394 -19.43 22.14 28.66
CA ASN A 394 -18.39 23.13 28.95
C ASN A 394 -17.46 22.73 30.12
N VAL A 395 -17.49 21.44 30.49
CA VAL A 395 -16.77 20.87 31.63
C VAL A 395 -15.83 19.76 31.18
N LEU A 396 -16.21 18.96 30.19
CA LEU A 396 -15.51 17.79 29.67
C LEU A 396 -15.46 17.81 28.13
N PRO A 397 -14.53 18.57 27.53
CA PRO A 397 -13.44 19.37 28.10
C PRO A 397 -13.88 20.70 28.68
N ALA A 398 -13.08 21.25 29.60
CA ALA A 398 -13.35 22.53 30.23
C ALA A 398 -13.17 23.68 29.23
N TYR A 399 -14.27 24.46 29.05
CA TYR A 399 -14.23 25.71 28.28
C TYR A 399 -13.52 26.81 29.07
N GLU A 400 -12.69 27.61 28.40
CA GLU A 400 -12.07 28.82 28.87
C GLU A 400 -12.40 29.99 27.94
N GLU A 401 -12.46 31.21 28.48
CA GLU A 401 -12.75 32.39 27.67
C GLU A 401 -11.70 32.56 26.54
N GLY A 402 -12.17 32.59 25.30
CA GLY A 402 -11.34 32.69 24.10
C GLY A 402 -11.15 31.36 23.35
N ASP A 403 -11.68 30.27 23.89
CA ASP A 403 -11.72 29.00 23.12
C ASP A 403 -12.63 29.12 21.89
N ASP A 404 -12.23 28.45 20.84
CA ASP A 404 -12.98 28.24 19.61
C ASP A 404 -13.07 26.73 19.27
N ALA A 405 -13.66 26.39 18.15
CA ALA A 405 -13.82 24.99 17.74
C ALA A 405 -12.47 24.24 17.64
N GLU A 406 -11.42 24.90 17.13
CA GLU A 406 -10.10 24.30 16.98
C GLU A 406 -9.44 24.05 18.33
N SER A 407 -9.49 25.00 19.26
CA SER A 407 -8.93 24.83 20.60
C SER A 407 -9.70 23.76 21.40
N MET A 408 -11.01 23.64 21.21
CA MET A 408 -11.80 22.58 21.85
C MET A 408 -11.49 21.20 21.28
N CYS A 409 -11.23 21.06 19.96
CA CYS A 409 -10.72 19.81 19.38
C CYS A 409 -9.36 19.41 20.00
N ARG A 410 -8.41 20.36 20.13
CA ARG A 410 -7.12 20.09 20.80
C ARG A 410 -7.30 19.67 22.26
N LYS A 411 -8.22 20.28 23.00
CA LYS A 411 -8.54 19.88 24.38
C LYS A 411 -9.14 18.46 24.44
N CYS A 412 -9.99 18.09 23.47
CA CYS A 412 -10.46 16.71 23.36
C CYS A 412 -9.29 15.75 23.06
N GLU A 413 -8.41 16.10 22.12
CA GLU A 413 -7.21 15.32 21.78
C GLU A 413 -6.32 15.11 23.02
N ASP A 414 -6.02 16.15 23.79
CA ASP A 414 -5.28 16.07 25.06
C ASP A 414 -5.92 15.14 26.11
N LEU A 415 -7.22 14.86 25.99
CA LEU A 415 -7.95 14.01 26.92
C LEU A 415 -7.97 12.54 26.50
N ILE A 416 -8.06 12.24 25.20
CA ILE A 416 -8.34 10.88 24.71
C ILE A 416 -7.26 10.29 23.79
N ALA A 417 -6.32 11.09 23.26
CA ALA A 417 -5.21 10.58 22.45
C ALA A 417 -4.14 9.90 23.31
N ASP A 418 -3.26 9.12 22.67
CA ASP A 418 -2.13 8.44 23.30
C ASP A 418 -2.48 7.65 24.57
N ASN A 419 -3.67 7.06 24.61
CA ASN A 419 -4.17 6.33 25.78
C ASN A 419 -4.28 7.19 27.07
N ALA A 420 -4.53 8.48 26.93
CA ALA A 420 -4.67 9.38 28.08
C ALA A 420 -5.83 9.02 29.01
N GLY A 421 -6.88 8.38 28.48
CA GLY A 421 -7.95 7.74 29.24
C GLY A 421 -8.80 8.69 30.07
N ARG A 422 -8.87 9.98 29.69
CA ARG A 422 -9.73 10.98 30.32
C ARG A 422 -11.02 11.16 29.53
N VAL A 423 -12.03 11.71 30.15
CA VAL A 423 -13.38 11.74 29.62
C VAL A 423 -13.64 12.97 28.75
N VAL A 424 -14.25 12.74 27.58
CA VAL A 424 -14.90 13.76 26.74
C VAL A 424 -16.39 13.45 26.68
N SER A 425 -17.25 14.42 27.01
CA SER A 425 -18.71 14.29 26.92
C SER A 425 -19.21 14.81 25.58
N LEU A 426 -20.06 14.03 24.91
CA LEU A 426 -20.70 14.45 23.66
C LEU A 426 -21.99 15.20 23.86
N GLY A 427 -22.46 15.34 25.12
CA GLY A 427 -23.70 16.04 25.45
C GLY A 427 -24.95 15.33 24.92
N GLY A 428 -26.04 16.09 24.74
CA GLY A 428 -27.30 15.53 24.28
C GLY A 428 -27.27 14.94 22.87
N TRP A 429 -28.41 14.41 22.44
CA TRP A 429 -28.56 13.66 21.20
C TRP A 429 -27.89 14.32 19.98
N GLY A 430 -27.18 13.50 19.19
CA GLY A 430 -26.53 13.93 17.98
C GLY A 430 -25.18 14.64 18.18
N GLY A 431 -24.85 15.01 19.44
CA GLY A 431 -23.53 15.58 19.75
C GLY A 431 -22.42 14.57 19.40
N TYR A 432 -21.35 15.03 18.74
CA TYR A 432 -20.37 14.11 18.14
C TYR A 432 -18.92 14.56 18.31
N ILE A 433 -18.05 13.58 18.17
CA ILE A 433 -16.60 13.74 17.99
C ILE A 433 -16.14 12.95 16.77
N THR A 434 -15.20 13.52 16.01
CA THR A 434 -14.52 12.83 14.90
C THR A 434 -13.03 12.74 15.20
N PHE A 435 -12.48 11.53 15.16
CA PHE A 435 -11.07 11.28 15.44
C PHE A 435 -10.47 10.30 14.43
N GLY A 436 -9.14 10.16 14.44
CA GLY A 436 -8.37 9.20 13.65
C GLY A 436 -7.09 8.80 14.34
N PHE A 437 -6.45 7.81 13.75
CA PHE A 437 -5.15 7.28 14.14
C PHE A 437 -4.04 7.94 13.30
N ASP A 438 -2.78 7.57 13.50
CA ASP A 438 -1.67 8.00 12.63
C ASP A 438 -1.54 7.15 11.35
N HIS A 439 -2.49 6.24 11.15
CA HIS A 439 -2.62 5.32 10.03
C HIS A 439 -4.10 5.02 9.75
N ALA A 440 -4.40 4.44 8.58
CA ALA A 440 -5.72 3.89 8.30
C ALA A 440 -5.89 2.55 9.03
N VAL A 441 -6.98 2.37 9.78
CA VAL A 441 -7.31 1.09 10.42
C VAL A 441 -7.80 0.13 9.35
N GLU A 442 -7.12 -1.01 9.18
CA GLU A 442 -7.46 -2.03 8.20
C GLU A 442 -8.65 -2.88 8.67
N ASN A 443 -9.55 -3.20 7.72
CA ASN A 443 -10.63 -4.16 7.94
C ASN A 443 -10.08 -5.58 7.80
N GLN A 444 -9.92 -6.27 8.91
CA GLN A 444 -9.41 -7.64 8.97
C GLN A 444 -10.50 -8.63 9.41
N GLU A 445 -10.16 -9.91 9.56
CA GLU A 445 -11.12 -10.89 10.08
C GLU A 445 -11.36 -10.66 11.58
N GLY A 446 -12.58 -10.29 11.96
CA GLY A 446 -13.01 -10.07 13.34
C GLY A 446 -13.24 -8.60 13.67
N LEU A 447 -12.95 -8.22 14.92
CA LEU A 447 -13.15 -6.86 15.42
C LEU A 447 -11.89 -6.03 15.16
N ASP A 448 -12.07 -4.80 14.65
CA ASP A 448 -10.98 -3.94 14.20
C ASP A 448 -10.66 -2.82 15.19
N ILE A 449 -11.69 -2.18 15.76
CA ILE A 449 -11.53 -0.97 16.59
C ILE A 449 -12.24 -1.17 17.92
N GLN A 450 -11.55 -1.00 19.04
CA GLN A 450 -12.18 -0.84 20.36
C GLN A 450 -12.38 0.64 20.63
N ILE A 451 -13.60 1.06 21.04
CA ILE A 451 -13.89 2.45 21.44
C ILE A 451 -14.33 2.45 22.90
N LEU A 452 -13.62 3.23 23.71
CA LEU A 452 -13.72 3.23 25.15
C LEU A 452 -14.65 4.36 25.64
N GLY A 453 -15.59 4.02 26.51
CA GLY A 453 -16.48 4.94 27.20
C GLY A 453 -16.25 4.96 28.71
N ASN A 454 -17.33 5.30 29.48
CA ASN A 454 -17.31 5.24 30.93
C ASN A 454 -18.45 4.37 31.53
N ALA A 455 -19.13 3.58 30.68
CA ALA A 455 -20.21 2.71 31.09
C ALA A 455 -19.81 1.72 32.20
N TYR A 456 -20.74 1.42 33.07
CA TYR A 456 -20.53 0.42 34.12
C TYR A 456 -21.80 -0.41 34.41
N LEU A 457 -21.62 -1.65 34.91
CA LEU A 457 -22.71 -2.54 35.29
C LEU A 457 -23.22 -2.24 36.70
N MET A 458 -24.52 -2.23 36.88
CA MET A 458 -25.13 -2.02 38.20
C MET A 458 -25.02 -3.27 39.07
N ASN A 459 -24.15 -3.24 40.10
CA ASN A 459 -23.99 -4.33 41.10
C ASN A 459 -23.80 -5.73 40.48
N GLY A 460 -23.06 -5.84 39.38
CA GLY A 460 -22.83 -7.13 38.71
C GLY A 460 -24.05 -7.65 37.93
N ASN A 461 -25.00 -6.80 37.61
CA ASN A 461 -26.13 -7.11 36.76
C ASN A 461 -25.74 -6.84 35.30
N GLU A 462 -25.67 -7.89 34.48
CA GLU A 462 -25.29 -7.80 33.07
C GLU A 462 -26.37 -7.15 32.17
N THR A 463 -27.57 -6.92 32.71
CA THR A 463 -28.70 -6.36 31.93
C THR A 463 -28.86 -4.86 32.09
N TYR A 464 -28.43 -4.31 33.23
CA TYR A 464 -28.65 -2.90 33.57
C TYR A 464 -27.39 -2.24 34.13
N GLY A 465 -27.22 -0.97 33.80
CA GLY A 465 -26.10 -0.18 34.27
C GLY A 465 -26.26 1.32 33.99
N SER A 466 -25.14 2.02 33.95
CA SER A 466 -25.00 3.28 33.22
C SER A 466 -24.60 2.94 31.81
N SER A 467 -25.53 3.06 30.88
CA SER A 467 -25.34 2.79 29.45
C SER A 467 -25.92 3.96 28.66
N GLU A 468 -25.04 4.68 27.99
CA GLU A 468 -25.38 5.92 27.27
C GLU A 468 -24.94 5.78 25.80
N PRO A 469 -25.64 4.89 25.03
CA PRO A 469 -25.14 4.37 23.77
C PRO A 469 -24.94 5.42 22.70
N GLY A 470 -23.73 5.41 22.11
CA GLY A 470 -23.33 6.20 20.94
C GLY A 470 -23.25 5.36 19.67
N ILE A 471 -23.75 5.90 18.56
CA ILE A 471 -23.60 5.31 17.22
C ILE A 471 -22.24 5.66 16.65
N VAL A 472 -21.65 4.70 15.93
CA VAL A 472 -20.34 4.84 15.25
C VAL A 472 -20.54 4.97 13.76
N LEU A 473 -19.93 6.01 13.19
CA LEU A 473 -19.76 6.17 11.75
C LEU A 473 -18.27 6.06 11.41
N VAL A 474 -17.98 5.52 10.25
CA VAL A 474 -16.61 5.44 9.72
C VAL A 474 -16.54 6.05 8.32
N SER A 475 -15.39 6.62 7.98
CA SER A 475 -15.12 7.17 6.66
C SER A 475 -13.71 6.84 6.21
N ARG A 476 -13.55 6.66 4.92
CA ARG A 476 -12.25 6.53 4.27
C ARG A 476 -11.90 7.84 3.60
N ASP A 477 -10.65 8.29 3.75
CA ASP A 477 -10.11 9.44 3.03
C ASP A 477 -9.85 9.05 1.55
N GLU A 478 -10.91 9.09 0.73
CA GLU A 478 -10.85 8.69 -0.69
C GLU A 478 -10.04 9.68 -1.53
N ASN A 479 -10.11 10.96 -1.18
CA ASN A 479 -9.44 12.04 -1.90
C ASN A 479 -8.03 12.33 -1.35
N LYS A 480 -7.63 11.68 -0.24
CA LYS A 480 -6.32 11.78 0.44
C LYS A 480 -5.93 13.19 0.85
N ASN A 481 -6.89 13.97 1.30
CA ASN A 481 -6.65 15.34 1.77
C ASN A 481 -6.44 15.45 3.29
N GLY A 482 -6.62 14.34 4.03
CA GLY A 482 -6.50 14.29 5.49
C GLY A 482 -7.62 14.99 6.23
N ILE A 483 -8.78 15.21 5.58
CA ILE A 483 -9.95 15.91 6.10
C ILE A 483 -11.15 14.95 6.06
N PRO A 484 -11.99 14.88 7.13
CA PRO A 484 -13.13 13.98 7.20
C PRO A 484 -14.34 14.49 6.38
N ASP A 485 -14.14 14.79 5.09
CA ASP A 485 -15.14 15.35 4.18
C ASP A 485 -15.68 14.34 3.14
N ASP A 486 -15.24 13.09 3.22
CA ASP A 486 -15.69 11.99 2.37
C ASP A 486 -16.97 11.31 2.89
N THR A 487 -17.39 10.23 2.22
CA THR A 487 -18.64 9.52 2.56
C THR A 487 -18.56 8.80 3.90
N TRP A 488 -19.55 9.00 4.75
CA TRP A 488 -19.70 8.33 6.04
C TRP A 488 -20.61 7.12 5.95
N TYR A 489 -20.25 6.05 6.66
CA TYR A 489 -20.97 4.78 6.76
C TYR A 489 -21.21 4.44 8.23
N GLU A 490 -22.45 4.01 8.57
CA GLU A 490 -22.79 3.59 9.93
C GLU A 490 -22.31 2.15 10.16
N LEU A 491 -21.68 1.88 11.29
CA LEU A 491 -21.42 0.51 11.76
C LEU A 491 -22.68 -0.01 12.43
N LYS A 492 -23.32 -0.99 11.82
CA LYS A 492 -24.65 -1.48 12.18
C LYS A 492 -24.67 -2.16 13.56
N GLY A 493 -25.27 -1.50 14.54
CA GLY A 493 -25.51 -2.07 15.87
C GLY A 493 -26.78 -2.93 15.96
N CYS A 494 -27.00 -3.59 17.10
CA CYS A 494 -28.08 -4.56 17.29
C CYS A 494 -29.49 -3.96 17.19
N LEU A 495 -29.67 -2.66 17.39
CA LEU A 495 -30.94 -1.95 17.25
C LEU A 495 -31.11 -1.25 15.89
N TYR A 496 -30.18 -1.42 14.94
CA TYR A 496 -30.28 -0.76 13.63
C TYR A 496 -31.61 -1.06 12.91
N ASP A 497 -32.04 -2.33 12.88
CA ASP A 497 -33.28 -2.78 12.23
C ASP A 497 -34.51 -2.77 13.18
N ASP A 498 -34.38 -2.20 14.40
CA ASP A 498 -35.50 -2.10 15.32
C ASP A 498 -36.56 -1.13 14.77
N ALA A 499 -37.84 -1.49 14.91
CA ALA A 499 -38.95 -0.71 14.36
C ALA A 499 -39.13 0.70 15.01
N GLU A 500 -38.57 0.91 16.18
CA GLU A 500 -38.59 2.19 16.90
C GLU A 500 -37.35 3.06 16.61
N THR A 501 -36.32 2.50 15.97
CA THR A 501 -35.14 3.26 15.52
C THR A 501 -35.52 4.20 14.37
N GLN A 502 -35.16 5.47 14.50
CA GLN A 502 -35.48 6.52 13.54
C GLN A 502 -34.19 6.93 12.80
N HIS A 503 -33.98 6.46 11.57
CA HIS A 503 -32.76 6.74 10.78
C HIS A 503 -32.64 8.17 10.25
N ALA A 504 -33.72 8.94 10.23
CA ALA A 504 -33.73 10.33 9.79
C ALA A 504 -34.33 11.21 10.88
N TYR A 505 -33.54 11.53 11.89
CA TYR A 505 -33.94 12.35 13.02
C TYR A 505 -33.06 13.61 13.08
N SER A 506 -33.57 14.68 13.70
CA SER A 506 -32.79 15.91 13.90
C SER A 506 -33.25 16.66 15.14
N VAL A 507 -32.29 17.30 15.81
CA VAL A 507 -32.53 18.20 16.96
C VAL A 507 -31.87 19.55 16.68
N THR A 508 -32.61 20.62 16.91
CA THR A 508 -32.07 21.98 16.87
C THR A 508 -31.88 22.48 18.30
N TYR A 509 -30.65 22.77 18.66
CA TYR A 509 -30.28 23.36 19.94
C TYR A 509 -30.20 24.87 19.80
N THR A 510 -30.89 25.57 20.70
CA THR A 510 -30.93 27.03 20.73
C THR A 510 -30.29 27.54 22.01
N ARG A 511 -29.47 28.57 21.93
CA ARG A 511 -28.87 29.24 23.08
C ARG A 511 -29.97 29.87 23.91
N ALA A 512 -30.36 29.18 24.96
CA ALA A 512 -31.22 29.76 25.98
C ALA A 512 -30.36 30.65 26.89
N GLY A 513 -30.72 31.90 27.12
CA GLY A 513 -29.93 32.82 27.94
C GLY A 513 -29.41 32.19 29.25
N ASP A 514 -28.63 32.90 30.05
CA ASP A 514 -27.85 32.44 31.23
C ASP A 514 -28.59 31.65 32.32
N THR A 515 -29.86 31.29 32.08
CA THR A 515 -30.72 30.61 33.06
C THR A 515 -30.59 29.09 33.11
N LEU A 516 -30.09 28.46 32.04
CA LEU A 516 -29.85 27.02 32.00
C LEU A 516 -28.36 26.72 32.28
N GLN A 517 -28.06 26.42 33.53
CA GLN A 517 -26.71 26.09 33.99
C GLN A 517 -26.69 24.77 34.75
N ASN A 518 -25.61 24.02 34.58
CA ASN A 518 -25.33 22.87 35.41
C ASN A 518 -25.35 23.26 36.91
N PRO A 519 -26.16 22.62 37.75
CA PRO A 519 -26.30 23.00 39.16
C PRO A 519 -25.02 22.80 39.97
N PHE A 520 -24.12 21.90 39.53
CA PHE A 520 -22.87 21.57 40.22
C PHE A 520 -21.71 22.42 39.74
N HIS A 521 -21.54 22.56 38.43
CA HIS A 521 -20.39 23.23 37.83
C HIS A 521 -20.63 24.70 37.46
N LYS A 522 -21.88 25.14 37.47
CA LYS A 522 -22.28 26.51 37.15
C LYS A 522 -21.92 26.95 35.72
N GLN A 523 -21.77 25.98 34.82
CA GLN A 523 -21.53 26.22 33.40
C GLN A 523 -22.84 26.15 32.61
N PRO A 524 -23.01 26.97 31.57
CA PRO A 524 -24.15 26.86 30.66
C PRO A 524 -24.19 25.47 29.99
N TYR A 525 -25.38 25.00 29.61
CA TYR A 525 -25.53 23.76 28.86
C TYR A 525 -25.18 23.90 27.37
N TYR A 526 -25.34 25.13 26.83
CA TYR A 526 -24.98 25.42 25.43
C TYR A 526 -23.47 25.57 25.26
N PRO A 527 -22.85 25.01 24.21
CA PRO A 527 -21.42 25.14 23.94
C PRO A 527 -21.00 26.61 23.82
N GLN A 528 -20.16 27.12 24.72
CA GLN A 528 -19.85 28.54 24.82
C GLN A 528 -18.92 29.06 23.72
N TRP A 529 -18.16 28.20 23.08
CA TRP A 529 -17.25 28.54 21.97
C TRP A 529 -17.95 28.67 20.61
N LEU A 530 -19.22 28.23 20.48
CA LEU A 530 -19.98 28.39 19.25
C LEU A 530 -20.47 29.83 19.11
N PRO A 531 -20.23 30.53 17.99
CA PRO A 531 -20.68 31.90 17.81
C PRO A 531 -22.16 32.00 17.45
N GLN A 532 -22.76 30.94 16.91
CA GLN A 532 -24.17 30.93 16.47
C GLN A 532 -25.14 30.78 17.65
N GLU A 533 -26.36 31.29 17.47
CA GLU A 533 -27.45 31.21 18.47
C GLU A 533 -28.19 29.86 18.41
N GLU A 534 -28.06 29.12 17.30
CA GLU A 534 -28.65 27.81 17.12
C GLU A 534 -27.82 26.94 16.18
N TYR A 535 -27.89 25.63 16.35
CA TYR A 535 -27.34 24.64 15.44
C TYR A 535 -28.20 23.38 15.44
N THR A 536 -28.22 22.66 14.28
CA THR A 536 -29.02 21.44 14.11
C THR A 536 -28.12 20.27 13.89
N LEU A 537 -28.34 19.18 14.62
CA LEU A 537 -27.69 17.91 14.46
C LEU A 537 -28.62 16.90 13.77
N TYR A 538 -28.04 15.99 12.99
CA TYR A 538 -28.75 15.00 12.19
C TYR A 538 -28.17 13.63 12.44
N GLY A 539 -29.00 12.56 12.43
CA GLY A 539 -28.52 11.19 12.59
C GLY A 539 -29.66 10.18 12.78
N ALA A 540 -29.32 8.99 13.23
CA ALA A 540 -30.28 8.03 13.72
C ALA A 540 -30.52 8.23 15.23
N LYS A 541 -31.77 7.98 15.66
CA LYS A 541 -32.15 7.96 17.05
C LYS A 541 -32.58 6.56 17.45
N LEU A 542 -31.99 6.04 18.50
CA LEU A 542 -32.36 4.77 19.10
C LEU A 542 -33.59 4.92 20.00
N PRO A 543 -34.35 3.83 20.20
CA PRO A 543 -35.41 3.80 21.21
C PRO A 543 -34.85 3.97 22.63
N SER A 544 -35.64 4.55 23.55
CA SER A 544 -35.25 4.68 24.96
C SER A 544 -34.82 3.34 25.55
N GLN A 545 -33.70 3.38 26.25
CA GLN A 545 -33.21 2.24 27.03
C GLN A 545 -33.43 2.42 28.53
N THR A 546 -34.10 3.49 28.93
CA THR A 546 -34.35 3.81 30.32
C THR A 546 -35.48 2.97 30.90
N GLU A 547 -35.22 2.32 32.00
CA GLU A 547 -36.21 1.54 32.76
C GLU A 547 -36.23 1.96 34.23
N LYS A 548 -37.33 1.75 34.86
CA LYS A 548 -37.48 1.95 36.31
C LYS A 548 -37.53 0.60 37.01
N VAL A 549 -36.41 0.20 37.59
CA VAL A 549 -36.30 -1.02 38.34
C VAL A 549 -36.36 -0.71 39.82
N SER A 550 -37.45 -1.13 40.50
CA SER A 550 -37.75 -0.82 41.90
C SER A 550 -37.92 0.72 42.13
N ARG A 551 -36.91 1.43 42.62
CA ARG A 551 -36.89 2.87 42.84
C ARG A 551 -35.76 3.58 42.12
N GLN A 552 -34.99 2.85 41.32
CA GLN A 552 -33.84 3.37 40.57
C GLN A 552 -34.21 3.48 39.10
N VAL A 553 -33.77 4.53 38.46
CA VAL A 553 -33.73 4.69 37.01
C VAL A 553 -32.44 4.06 36.54
N VAL A 554 -32.51 3.15 35.58
CA VAL A 554 -31.39 2.40 35.04
C VAL A 554 -31.50 2.33 33.52
N GLN A 555 -30.42 2.18 32.84
CA GLN A 555 -30.40 1.96 31.41
C GLN A 555 -30.17 0.47 31.14
N ARG A 556 -30.88 -0.08 30.16
CA ARG A 556 -30.67 -1.42 29.64
C ARG A 556 -29.41 -1.42 28.78
N ILE A 557 -28.54 -2.39 29.01
CA ILE A 557 -27.33 -2.64 28.23
C ILE A 557 -27.71 -3.34 26.94
N LEU A 558 -27.22 -2.83 25.81
CA LEU A 558 -27.45 -3.36 24.48
C LEU A 558 -26.43 -4.48 24.15
N ASP A 559 -26.78 -5.36 23.23
CA ASP A 559 -25.98 -6.56 22.94
C ASP A 559 -24.61 -6.20 22.32
N TYR A 560 -24.58 -5.40 21.23
CA TYR A 560 -23.36 -4.98 20.54
C TYR A 560 -23.57 -3.74 19.67
N GLY A 561 -22.46 -3.10 19.24
CA GLY A 561 -22.42 -2.11 18.18
C GLY A 561 -22.68 -0.68 18.65
N TYR A 562 -22.50 -0.38 19.95
CA TYR A 562 -22.65 0.96 20.51
C TYR A 562 -21.51 1.29 21.48
N VAL A 563 -21.02 2.52 21.39
CA VAL A 563 -20.02 3.06 22.33
C VAL A 563 -20.70 3.40 23.64
N ASP A 564 -19.94 3.39 24.73
CA ASP A 564 -20.42 3.76 26.09
C ASP A 564 -21.66 2.97 26.56
N ASN A 565 -21.74 1.74 26.10
CA ASN A 565 -22.82 0.80 26.39
C ASN A 565 -22.42 -0.26 27.40
N LYS A 566 -21.17 -0.74 27.33
CA LYS A 566 -20.60 -1.76 28.19
C LYS A 566 -19.29 -1.28 28.83
N PRO A 567 -18.89 -1.85 29.97
CA PRO A 567 -17.61 -1.52 30.59
C PRO A 567 -16.42 -1.81 29.65
N ASN A 568 -15.39 -0.96 29.66
CA ASN A 568 -14.17 -1.10 28.85
C ASN A 568 -13.43 -2.44 29.04
N THR A 569 -13.71 -3.17 30.11
CA THR A 569 -13.17 -4.51 30.36
C THR A 569 -13.86 -5.62 29.55
N ASP A 570 -15.01 -5.34 28.96
CA ASP A 570 -15.69 -6.19 27.99
C ASP A 570 -15.18 -5.81 26.58
N ILE A 571 -14.01 -6.33 26.20
CA ILE A 571 -13.36 -5.97 24.92
C ILE A 571 -14.28 -6.29 23.73
N GLU A 572 -14.93 -7.46 23.71
CA GLU A 572 -15.85 -7.84 22.64
C GLU A 572 -17.06 -6.90 22.57
N GLY A 573 -17.59 -6.50 23.72
CA GLY A 573 -18.77 -5.64 23.82
C GLY A 573 -18.51 -4.15 23.55
N THR A 574 -17.26 -3.73 23.52
CA THR A 574 -16.84 -2.33 23.22
C THR A 574 -16.07 -2.21 21.91
N SER A 575 -15.99 -3.29 21.13
CA SER A 575 -15.27 -3.32 19.84
C SER A 575 -16.22 -3.40 18.65
N PHE A 576 -15.72 -2.98 17.50
CA PHE A 576 -16.47 -2.79 16.27
C PHE A 576 -15.70 -3.44 15.11
N ASP A 577 -16.44 -4.05 14.20
CA ASP A 577 -15.97 -4.63 12.96
C ASP A 577 -16.32 -3.66 11.81
N ILE A 578 -15.34 -3.24 11.03
CA ILE A 578 -15.54 -2.35 9.88
C ILE A 578 -16.46 -3.00 8.84
N SER A 579 -16.53 -4.34 8.79
CA SER A 579 -17.44 -5.05 7.90
C SER A 579 -18.93 -4.85 8.23
N TRP A 580 -19.28 -4.27 9.39
CA TRP A 580 -20.65 -3.87 9.74
C TRP A 580 -21.13 -2.60 9.03
N ALA A 581 -20.26 -1.98 8.21
CA ALA A 581 -20.57 -0.72 7.52
C ALA A 581 -21.77 -0.87 6.58
N VAL A 582 -22.70 0.09 6.69
CA VAL A 582 -23.85 0.21 5.79
C VAL A 582 -23.96 1.63 5.23
N ASP A 583 -24.53 1.74 4.01
CA ASP A 583 -24.84 3.03 3.40
C ASP A 583 -26.13 3.65 3.98
N THR A 584 -26.49 4.84 3.52
CA THR A 584 -27.71 5.57 3.91
C THR A 584 -29.02 4.83 3.58
N TYR A 585 -28.96 3.74 2.80
CA TYR A 585 -30.08 2.87 2.49
C TYR A 585 -30.06 1.56 3.28
N GLY A 586 -29.08 1.41 4.19
CA GLY A 586 -28.88 0.18 4.98
C GLY A 586 -28.28 -0.98 4.21
N GLN A 587 -27.67 -0.71 3.03
CA GLN A 587 -27.02 -1.76 2.26
C GLN A 587 -25.58 -1.93 2.74
N PRO A 588 -25.10 -3.18 2.91
CA PRO A 588 -23.73 -3.45 3.31
C PRO A 588 -22.70 -2.84 2.34
N VAL A 589 -21.66 -2.20 2.88
CA VAL A 589 -20.55 -1.61 2.13
C VAL A 589 -19.25 -2.30 2.53
N SER A 590 -18.45 -2.69 1.54
CA SER A 590 -17.12 -3.25 1.79
C SER A 590 -16.07 -2.15 1.79
N LEU A 591 -15.52 -1.85 2.97
CA LEU A 591 -14.42 -0.92 3.16
C LEU A 591 -13.15 -1.72 3.47
N PRO A 592 -12.04 -1.52 2.75
CA PRO A 592 -10.78 -2.20 3.05
C PRO A 592 -10.08 -1.61 4.29
N SER A 593 -10.35 -0.35 4.60
CA SER A 593 -9.80 0.38 5.75
C SER A 593 -10.64 1.64 6.00
N VAL A 594 -10.42 2.26 7.15
CA VAL A 594 -11.03 3.56 7.51
C VAL A 594 -9.97 4.51 8.08
N ASP A 595 -10.08 5.79 7.75
CA ASP A 595 -9.17 6.85 8.21
C ASP A 595 -9.80 7.68 9.33
N PHE A 596 -11.12 7.79 9.33
CA PHE A 596 -11.87 8.61 10.28
C PHE A 596 -12.97 7.82 10.96
N VAL A 597 -13.12 8.04 12.26
CA VAL A 597 -14.19 7.49 13.09
C VAL A 597 -14.95 8.64 13.71
N ARG A 598 -16.28 8.61 13.62
CA ARG A 598 -17.17 9.55 14.29
C ARG A 598 -18.10 8.82 15.24
N VAL A 599 -18.20 9.31 16.45
CA VAL A 599 -19.15 8.81 17.45
C VAL A 599 -20.12 9.93 17.79
N TYR A 600 -21.41 9.61 17.89
CA TYR A 600 -22.41 10.57 18.34
C TYR A 600 -23.43 9.95 19.30
N THR A 601 -23.94 10.76 20.24
CA THR A 601 -24.98 10.36 21.21
C THR A 601 -26.25 9.93 20.48
N ALA A 602 -26.72 8.71 20.73
CA ALA A 602 -27.82 8.10 19.99
C ALA A 602 -29.19 8.17 20.67
N ILE A 603 -29.26 8.49 21.96
CA ILE A 603 -30.48 8.57 22.75
C ILE A 603 -30.86 10.03 22.98
N ASP A 604 -32.12 10.41 22.65
CA ASP A 604 -32.70 11.73 22.91
C ASP A 604 -33.61 11.62 24.12
N GLU A 605 -33.02 11.76 25.31
CA GLU A 605 -33.72 11.60 26.57
C GLU A 605 -33.09 12.43 27.69
N ILE A 606 -33.93 12.94 28.58
CA ILE A 606 -33.53 13.60 29.82
C ILE A 606 -34.12 12.81 30.98
N ASN A 607 -33.30 12.31 31.85
CA ASN A 607 -33.68 11.53 33.03
C ASN A 607 -33.54 12.35 34.30
N ASP A 608 -34.65 12.52 35.04
CA ASP A 608 -34.64 13.13 36.35
C ASP A 608 -34.31 12.05 37.43
N PRO A 609 -33.22 12.15 38.21
CA PRO A 609 -32.40 13.34 38.51
C PRO A 609 -31.01 13.35 37.80
N THR A 610 -30.74 12.47 36.87
CA THR A 610 -29.38 12.29 36.30
C THR A 610 -29.05 13.28 35.17
N GLY A 611 -30.04 13.90 34.54
CA GLY A 611 -29.85 14.83 33.43
C GLY A 611 -30.08 14.18 32.07
N GLU A 612 -29.49 14.72 31.02
CA GLU A 612 -29.52 14.14 29.67
C GLU A 612 -28.71 12.87 29.60
N ILE A 613 -29.08 11.97 28.68
CA ILE A 613 -28.27 10.87 28.25
C ILE A 613 -27.15 11.41 27.34
N SER A 614 -25.92 11.23 27.73
CA SER A 614 -24.72 11.79 27.07
C SER A 614 -23.69 10.68 26.89
N THR A 615 -23.35 10.39 25.66
CA THR A 615 -22.26 9.44 25.39
C THR A 615 -20.91 10.05 25.76
N GLU A 616 -20.09 9.33 26.49
CA GLU A 616 -18.74 9.71 26.88
C GLU A 616 -17.70 8.85 26.12
N ILE A 617 -16.58 9.50 25.72
CA ILE A 617 -15.44 8.87 25.07
C ILE A 617 -14.21 9.03 25.97
N THR A 618 -13.46 7.93 26.17
CA THR A 618 -12.20 7.96 26.92
C THR A 618 -10.99 7.52 26.08
N GLY A 619 -11.19 7.04 24.86
CA GLY A 619 -10.14 6.64 23.92
C GLY A 619 -10.64 5.68 22.85
N ALA A 620 -9.76 5.30 21.95
CA ALA A 620 -9.99 4.17 21.03
C ALA A 620 -8.65 3.46 20.74
N ILE A 621 -8.74 2.20 20.33
CA ILE A 621 -7.60 1.30 20.11
C ILE A 621 -7.81 0.57 18.80
N ASP A 622 -6.81 0.64 17.89
CA ASP A 622 -6.70 -0.31 16.77
C ASP A 622 -6.27 -1.67 17.33
N LEU A 623 -7.08 -2.69 17.10
CA LEU A 623 -6.86 -4.03 17.64
C LEU A 623 -5.83 -4.85 16.87
N HIS A 624 -5.40 -4.38 15.70
CA HIS A 624 -4.42 -5.05 14.84
C HIS A 624 -2.98 -4.61 15.10
N ILE A 625 -2.77 -3.49 15.80
CA ILE A 625 -1.45 -3.00 16.23
C ILE A 625 -1.11 -3.61 17.59
N ASN A 626 -0.08 -4.45 17.62
CA ASN A 626 0.39 -5.05 18.89
C ASN A 626 1.16 -4.01 19.71
N ASN A 627 0.78 -3.86 20.99
CA ASN A 627 1.51 -3.10 22.01
C ASN A 627 2.85 -3.74 22.38
#